data_0f69c8f1f68b929496008c7b64573664
#
_entry.id   0f69c8f1f68b929496008c7b64573664
#
_cell.length_a   1.000
_cell.length_b   1.000
_cell.length_c   1.000
_cell.angle_alpha   90.00
_cell.angle_beta   90.00
_cell.angle_gamma   90.00
#
_symmetry.space_group_name_H-M   'P 1'
#
loop_
_entity.id
_entity.type
_entity.pdbx_description
1 polymer ?
#
loop_
_entity_poly.entity_id
_entity_poly.type
_entity_poly.pdbx_seq_one_letter_code
_entity_poly.pdbx_strand_id
1 'polypeptide(L)'
;MKISFLGTSHGVPEKDRFCSCTMIEVGENLYFIDAGAPVVDLIIRSGRKVESSKAMFTTHCHSDHTNGIVGFADIINWYYKTASVDIFMTEEKHTEAIVNLIEASSHLALDKSRIRFKVIDEGFVYDDGNIKVTAFPTEHLKRKDCRDPAYGYIVEADGKRAVFSGDMSVGLKYNDFPKIALEEDVDLLVCEIAHFKIADIAPYLEKCKTQKLLFNHVGYTESFESLKALDGKYPYPVGLALDGDTIEL
;
A
#
# COMPACT_ATOMS: atom_id res chain seq x y z
N MET A 1 16.15 4.65 1.44
CA MET A 1 14.67 4.59 1.35
C MET A 1 14.11 4.38 2.74
N LYS A 2 13.12 5.21 3.16
CA LYS A 2 12.50 5.12 4.47
C LYS A 2 11.00 4.84 4.31
N ILE A 3 10.47 3.89 5.08
CA ILE A 3 9.08 3.42 4.99
C ILE A 3 8.41 3.69 6.33
N SER A 4 7.29 4.41 6.32
CA SER A 4 6.50 4.74 7.51
C SER A 4 5.08 4.18 7.35
N PHE A 5 4.63 3.39 8.30
CA PHE A 5 3.30 2.80 8.32
C PHE A 5 2.32 3.79 8.96
N LEU A 6 1.48 4.41 8.14
CA LEU A 6 0.51 5.41 8.57
C LEU A 6 -0.81 4.79 9.00
N GLY A 7 -1.13 3.61 8.46
CA GLY A 7 -2.30 2.82 8.80
C GLY A 7 -2.05 1.35 8.53
N THR A 8 -2.33 0.51 9.51
CA THR A 8 -1.99 -0.93 9.52
C THR A 8 -3.17 -1.84 9.81
N SER A 9 -4.37 -1.28 10.04
CA SER A 9 -5.57 -2.06 10.27
C SER A 9 -6.10 -2.66 8.96
N HIS A 10 -6.82 -3.76 9.09
CA HIS A 10 -7.57 -4.39 8.02
C HIS A 10 -8.89 -3.63 7.74
N GLY A 11 -9.78 -4.15 6.89
CA GLY A 11 -11.04 -3.53 6.42
C GLY A 11 -11.85 -2.68 7.41
N VAL A 12 -11.52 -2.73 8.70
CA VAL A 12 -12.16 -1.95 9.77
C VAL A 12 -11.09 -1.19 10.56
N PRO A 13 -11.21 0.15 10.72
CA PRO A 13 -10.30 0.90 11.57
C PRO A 13 -10.47 0.48 13.04
N GLU A 14 -9.38 0.48 13.78
CA GLU A 14 -9.38 0.19 15.21
C GLU A 14 -9.04 1.46 16.01
N LYS A 15 -9.16 1.39 17.34
CA LYS A 15 -8.93 2.53 18.22
C LYS A 15 -7.57 3.21 18.00
N ASP A 16 -6.54 2.40 17.78
CA ASP A 16 -5.15 2.86 17.68
C ASP A 16 -4.53 2.53 16.31
N ARG A 17 -5.35 2.13 15.33
CA ARG A 17 -4.90 1.79 13.96
C ARG A 17 -5.86 2.33 12.91
N PHE A 18 -5.33 3.07 11.95
CA PHE A 18 -6.02 3.47 10.73
C PHE A 18 -6.03 2.32 9.70
N CYS A 19 -6.91 2.42 8.72
CA CYS A 19 -6.92 1.55 7.54
C CYS A 19 -5.65 1.73 6.71
N SER A 20 -5.42 0.83 5.76
CA SER A 20 -4.16 0.64 5.02
C SER A 20 -3.60 1.92 4.40
N CYS A 21 -2.41 2.32 4.83
CA CYS A 21 -1.67 3.44 4.25
C CYS A 21 -0.19 3.35 4.63
N THR A 22 0.67 3.28 3.63
CA THR A 22 2.13 3.28 3.85
C THR A 22 2.75 4.43 3.07
N MET A 23 3.59 5.24 3.74
CA MET A 23 4.36 6.32 3.15
C MET A 23 5.81 5.90 2.95
N ILE A 24 6.34 6.16 1.77
CA ILE A 24 7.72 5.88 1.38
C ILE A 24 8.42 7.20 1.10
N GLU A 25 9.54 7.44 1.77
CA GLU A 25 10.38 8.63 1.61
C GLU A 25 11.64 8.26 0.83
N VAL A 26 11.89 8.99 -0.26
CA VAL A 26 13.15 8.92 -1.03
C VAL A 26 13.65 10.34 -1.23
N GLY A 27 14.72 10.70 -0.55
CA GLY A 27 15.14 12.11 -0.44
C GLY A 27 14.05 12.95 0.21
N GLU A 28 13.58 14.00 -0.46
CA GLU A 28 12.48 14.85 0.00
C GLU A 28 11.12 14.46 -0.60
N ASN A 29 11.06 13.42 -1.44
CA ASN A 29 9.86 12.99 -2.11
C ASN A 29 9.07 11.96 -1.29
N LEU A 30 7.74 12.08 -1.31
CA LEU A 30 6.82 11.18 -0.66
C LEU A 30 6.02 10.39 -1.69
N TYR A 31 5.95 9.08 -1.47
CA TYR A 31 5.16 8.13 -2.25
C TYR A 31 4.28 7.32 -1.30
N PHE A 32 3.16 6.82 -1.78
CA PHE A 32 2.21 6.13 -0.92
C PHE A 32 1.77 4.81 -1.56
N ILE A 33 1.67 3.77 -0.74
CA ILE A 33 0.95 2.55 -1.06
C ILE A 33 -0.33 2.58 -0.23
N ASP A 34 -1.46 2.64 -0.93
CA ASP A 34 -2.81 2.84 -0.39
C ASP A 34 -3.02 4.17 0.36
N ALA A 35 -4.29 4.48 0.60
CA ALA A 35 -4.75 5.69 1.26
C ALA A 35 -6.05 5.46 2.04
N GLY A 36 -6.14 4.38 2.81
CA GLY A 36 -7.26 4.12 3.70
C GLY A 36 -7.30 5.02 4.94
N ALA A 37 -6.17 5.65 5.26
CA ALA A 37 -6.00 6.56 6.39
C ALA A 37 -6.22 8.04 6.00
N PRO A 38 -6.36 8.97 6.96
CA PRO A 38 -6.41 10.43 6.71
C PRO A 38 -5.02 10.96 6.32
N VAL A 39 -4.63 10.75 5.06
CA VAL A 39 -3.25 10.93 4.54
C VAL A 39 -2.67 12.30 4.87
N VAL A 40 -3.42 13.40 4.62
CA VAL A 40 -2.93 14.78 4.83
C VAL A 40 -2.61 15.03 6.30
N ASP A 41 -3.51 14.64 7.20
CA ASP A 41 -3.30 14.79 8.65
C ASP A 41 -2.04 14.05 9.10
N LEU A 42 -1.82 12.85 8.59
CA LEU A 42 -0.69 12.01 8.96
C LEU A 42 0.63 12.51 8.38
N ILE A 43 0.64 13.05 7.15
CA ILE A 43 1.80 13.74 6.57
C ILE A 43 2.20 14.92 7.49
N ILE A 44 1.24 15.80 7.82
CA ILE A 44 1.50 16.99 8.65
C ILE A 44 1.98 16.57 10.05
N ARG A 45 1.33 15.61 10.70
CA ARG A 45 1.71 15.09 12.02
C ARG A 45 3.11 14.45 12.03
N SER A 46 3.52 13.86 10.92
CA SER A 46 4.88 13.30 10.76
C SER A 46 5.95 14.38 10.49
N GLY A 47 5.57 15.66 10.42
CA GLY A 47 6.47 16.77 10.14
C GLY A 47 6.90 16.88 8.68
N ARG A 48 6.21 16.21 7.76
CA ARG A 48 6.48 16.27 6.31
C ARG A 48 5.61 17.32 5.64
N LYS A 49 6.00 17.68 4.42
CA LYS A 49 5.27 18.64 3.59
C LYS A 49 4.36 17.89 2.61
N VAL A 50 3.09 18.30 2.54
CA VAL A 50 2.14 17.73 1.59
C VAL A 50 2.60 17.93 0.14
N GLU A 51 3.27 19.05 -0.15
CA GLU A 51 3.81 19.39 -1.46
C GLU A 51 4.95 18.45 -1.91
N SER A 52 5.53 17.69 -1.00
CA SER A 52 6.52 16.65 -1.34
C SER A 52 5.90 15.40 -1.94
N SER A 53 4.58 15.25 -1.91
CA SER A 53 3.87 14.09 -2.48
C SER A 53 4.02 14.02 -3.98
N LYS A 54 4.47 12.87 -4.52
CA LYS A 54 4.73 12.63 -5.94
C LYS A 54 3.79 11.62 -6.56
N ALA A 55 3.61 10.48 -5.92
CA ALA A 55 2.71 9.45 -6.42
C ALA A 55 2.04 8.65 -5.30
N MET A 56 0.86 8.13 -5.59
CA MET A 56 0.08 7.25 -4.76
C MET A 56 -0.37 6.05 -5.58
N PHE A 57 -0.16 4.85 -5.07
CA PHE A 57 -0.46 3.58 -5.75
C PHE A 57 -1.49 2.82 -4.93
N THR A 58 -2.69 2.62 -5.47
CA THR A 58 -3.71 1.81 -4.79
C THR A 58 -3.55 0.34 -5.16
N THR A 59 -3.63 -0.53 -4.17
CA THR A 59 -3.57 -1.98 -4.40
C THR A 59 -4.86 -2.49 -5.03
N HIS A 60 -6.01 -2.00 -4.58
CA HIS A 60 -7.34 -2.30 -5.10
C HIS A 60 -8.39 -1.28 -4.59
N CYS A 61 -9.64 -1.42 -5.02
CA CYS A 61 -10.67 -0.41 -4.82
C CYS A 61 -11.50 -0.52 -3.53
N HIS A 62 -11.16 -1.39 -2.58
CA HIS A 62 -11.85 -1.39 -1.28
C HIS A 62 -11.64 -0.08 -0.51
N SER A 63 -12.63 0.30 0.26
CA SER A 63 -12.67 1.60 0.94
C SER A 63 -11.55 1.78 1.97
N ASP A 64 -11.15 0.72 2.63
CA ASP A 64 -10.03 0.72 3.59
C ASP A 64 -8.65 0.90 2.95
N HIS A 65 -8.58 0.92 1.61
CA HIS A 65 -7.38 1.25 0.83
C HIS A 65 -7.50 2.60 0.11
N THR A 66 -8.72 3.19 0.02
CA THR A 66 -8.97 4.35 -0.86
C THR A 66 -9.66 5.54 -0.20
N ASN A 67 -10.26 5.40 0.98
CA ASN A 67 -11.08 6.44 1.64
C ASN A 67 -10.39 7.80 1.81
N GLY A 68 -9.09 7.83 2.02
CA GLY A 68 -8.31 9.06 2.21
C GLY A 68 -8.02 9.82 0.92
N ILE A 69 -8.21 9.20 -0.26
CA ILE A 69 -7.87 9.80 -1.56
C ILE A 69 -8.69 11.08 -1.79
N VAL A 70 -9.98 11.06 -1.49
CA VAL A 70 -10.87 12.21 -1.70
C VAL A 70 -10.36 13.43 -0.94
N GLY A 71 -10.13 13.31 0.37
CA GLY A 71 -9.63 14.41 1.18
C GLY A 71 -8.22 14.85 0.79
N PHE A 72 -7.35 13.92 0.40
CA PHE A 72 -6.01 14.22 -0.06
C PHE A 72 -6.01 15.02 -1.36
N ALA A 73 -6.73 14.56 -2.37
CA ALA A 73 -6.80 15.23 -3.67
C ALA A 73 -7.55 16.56 -3.59
N ASP A 74 -8.64 16.65 -2.80
CA ASP A 74 -9.38 17.89 -2.61
C ASP A 74 -8.52 18.98 -1.99
N ILE A 75 -7.83 18.70 -0.87
CA ILE A 75 -6.98 19.70 -0.21
C ILE A 75 -5.81 20.13 -1.10
N ILE A 76 -5.21 19.24 -1.87
CA ILE A 76 -4.21 19.60 -2.88
C ILE A 76 -4.84 20.50 -3.96
N ASN A 77 -6.06 20.22 -4.36
CA ASN A 77 -6.75 20.96 -5.41
C ASN A 77 -6.95 22.44 -5.05
N TRP A 78 -7.38 22.72 -3.83
CA TRP A 78 -7.73 24.09 -3.47
C TRP A 78 -6.69 24.81 -2.58
N TYR A 79 -5.91 24.10 -1.75
CA TYR A 79 -5.00 24.69 -0.77
C TYR A 79 -3.51 24.55 -1.16
N TYR A 80 -3.00 23.34 -1.33
CA TYR A 80 -1.59 23.09 -1.64
C TYR A 80 -1.31 23.24 -3.13
N LYS A 81 -1.35 24.48 -3.63
CA LYS A 81 -1.30 24.80 -5.06
C LYS A 81 0.04 24.45 -5.76
N THR A 82 1.10 24.22 -5.00
CA THR A 82 2.42 23.82 -5.52
C THR A 82 2.60 22.30 -5.56
N ALA A 83 1.71 21.53 -4.90
CA ALA A 83 1.75 20.08 -4.98
C ALA A 83 1.36 19.58 -6.38
N SER A 84 2.05 18.55 -6.83
CA SER A 84 1.75 17.85 -8.10
C SER A 84 1.92 16.35 -7.88
N VAL A 85 0.83 15.59 -8.06
CA VAL A 85 0.77 14.17 -7.69
C VAL A 85 0.09 13.33 -8.77
N ASP A 86 0.65 12.14 -9.00
CA ASP A 86 0.01 11.07 -9.77
C ASP A 86 -0.72 10.12 -8.81
N ILE A 87 -1.99 9.82 -9.07
CA ILE A 87 -2.79 8.88 -8.28
C ILE A 87 -3.15 7.71 -9.18
N PHE A 88 -2.56 6.57 -8.89
CA PHE A 88 -2.73 5.35 -9.66
C PHE A 88 -3.82 4.50 -9.02
N MET A 89 -4.89 4.30 -9.78
CA MET A 89 -6.08 3.54 -9.42
C MET A 89 -6.13 2.23 -10.19
N THR A 90 -6.93 1.29 -9.73
CA THR A 90 -7.04 -0.02 -10.39
C THR A 90 -8.26 -0.15 -11.30
N GLU A 91 -9.26 0.75 -11.17
CA GLU A 91 -10.51 0.70 -11.92
C GLU A 91 -10.97 2.08 -12.39
N GLU A 92 -11.39 2.18 -13.66
CA GLU A 92 -11.92 3.41 -14.26
C GLU A 92 -13.18 3.89 -13.53
N LYS A 93 -14.13 3.01 -13.31
CA LYS A 93 -15.41 3.35 -12.66
C LYS A 93 -15.21 3.91 -11.24
N HIS A 94 -14.29 3.35 -10.48
CA HIS A 94 -13.98 3.84 -9.14
C HIS A 94 -13.27 5.20 -9.21
N THR A 95 -12.34 5.34 -10.15
CA THR A 95 -11.63 6.61 -10.41
C THR A 95 -12.61 7.73 -10.75
N GLU A 96 -13.55 7.49 -11.66
CA GLU A 96 -14.61 8.44 -12.01
C GLU A 96 -15.47 8.83 -10.81
N ALA A 97 -15.87 7.85 -9.98
CA ALA A 97 -16.67 8.12 -8.78
C ALA A 97 -15.93 9.02 -7.77
N ILE A 98 -14.63 8.78 -7.55
CA ILE A 98 -13.78 9.60 -6.66
C ILE A 98 -13.63 11.02 -7.22
N VAL A 99 -13.31 11.18 -8.49
CA VAL A 99 -13.17 12.50 -9.13
C VAL A 99 -14.47 13.29 -9.05
N ASN A 100 -15.59 12.65 -9.37
CA ASN A 100 -16.92 13.28 -9.27
C ASN A 100 -17.24 13.71 -7.83
N LEU A 101 -16.86 12.92 -6.83
CA LEU A 101 -17.07 13.27 -5.42
C LEU A 101 -16.20 14.45 -5.01
N ILE A 102 -14.94 14.52 -5.42
CA ILE A 102 -14.05 15.67 -5.17
C ILE A 102 -14.65 16.95 -5.75
N GLU A 103 -15.04 16.94 -7.02
CA GLU A 103 -15.59 18.10 -7.71
C GLU A 103 -16.93 18.54 -7.10
N ALA A 104 -17.80 17.60 -6.70
CA ALA A 104 -19.06 17.88 -6.05
C ALA A 104 -18.88 18.46 -4.63
N SER A 105 -17.87 18.01 -3.89
CA SER A 105 -17.61 18.44 -2.51
C SER A 105 -16.99 19.84 -2.45
N SER A 106 -16.04 20.14 -3.32
CA SER A 106 -15.30 21.41 -3.34
C SER A 106 -15.98 22.50 -4.18
N HIS A 107 -16.94 22.13 -5.02
CA HIS A 107 -17.52 22.99 -6.07
C HIS A 107 -16.46 23.58 -7.03
N LEU A 108 -15.31 22.90 -7.15
CA LEU A 108 -14.19 23.27 -8.01
C LEU A 108 -13.88 22.11 -8.95
N ALA A 109 -13.63 22.43 -10.22
CA ALA A 109 -13.08 21.44 -11.13
C ALA A 109 -11.69 20.98 -10.65
N LEU A 110 -11.42 19.69 -10.79
CA LEU A 110 -10.14 19.12 -10.46
C LEU A 110 -9.05 19.66 -11.43
N ASP A 111 -7.97 20.19 -10.86
CA ASP A 111 -6.81 20.64 -11.64
C ASP A 111 -5.99 19.43 -12.13
N LYS A 112 -6.41 18.88 -13.27
CA LYS A 112 -5.80 17.69 -13.89
C LYS A 112 -4.36 17.91 -14.36
N SER A 113 -3.88 19.16 -14.41
CA SER A 113 -2.47 19.44 -14.71
C SER A 113 -1.54 19.07 -13.54
N ARG A 114 -2.05 19.08 -12.31
CA ARG A 114 -1.31 18.80 -11.09
C ARG A 114 -1.75 17.52 -10.38
N ILE A 115 -3.03 17.16 -10.46
CA ILE A 115 -3.61 15.98 -9.81
C ILE A 115 -4.08 15.04 -10.92
N ARG A 116 -3.28 14.02 -11.18
CA ARG A 116 -3.47 13.15 -12.35
C ARG A 116 -3.88 11.76 -11.90
N PHE A 117 -5.18 11.48 -12.01
CA PHE A 117 -5.67 10.13 -11.85
C PHE A 117 -5.35 9.28 -13.08
N LYS A 118 -4.81 8.10 -12.86
CA LYS A 118 -4.43 7.15 -13.91
C LYS A 118 -4.86 5.75 -13.50
N VAL A 119 -5.45 4.98 -14.42
CA VAL A 119 -5.76 3.58 -14.18
C VAL A 119 -4.58 2.74 -14.61
N ILE A 120 -4.18 1.79 -13.77
CA ILE A 120 -3.10 0.84 -14.06
C ILE A 120 -3.64 -0.48 -14.55
N ASP A 121 -2.79 -1.21 -15.25
CA ASP A 121 -3.03 -2.57 -15.73
C ASP A 121 -1.90 -3.52 -15.34
N GLU A 122 -2.02 -4.77 -15.72
CA GLU A 122 -0.99 -5.77 -15.52
C GLU A 122 0.30 -5.39 -16.26
N GLY A 123 1.42 -5.46 -15.57
CA GLY A 123 2.72 -5.05 -16.08
C GLY A 123 3.03 -3.55 -15.92
N PHE A 124 2.17 -2.81 -15.20
CA PHE A 124 2.41 -1.41 -14.88
C PHE A 124 3.76 -1.21 -14.19
N VAL A 125 4.49 -0.19 -14.67
CA VAL A 125 5.74 0.29 -14.07
C VAL A 125 5.69 1.82 -13.99
N TYR A 126 5.96 2.35 -12.81
CA TYR A 126 6.24 3.76 -12.59
C TYR A 126 7.72 3.94 -12.31
N ASP A 127 8.33 4.95 -12.93
CA ASP A 127 9.72 5.32 -12.70
C ASP A 127 9.86 6.83 -12.89
N ASP A 128 10.29 7.55 -11.87
CA ASP A 128 10.55 8.99 -11.92
C ASP A 128 12.04 9.33 -11.70
N GLY A 129 12.90 8.32 -11.73
CA GLY A 129 14.32 8.43 -11.50
C GLY A 129 14.74 8.43 -10.01
N ASN A 130 13.78 8.59 -9.07
CA ASN A 130 14.04 8.47 -7.63
C ASN A 130 13.55 7.11 -7.11
N ILE A 131 12.40 6.67 -7.60
CA ILE A 131 11.76 5.41 -7.21
C ILE A 131 11.25 4.69 -8.46
N LYS A 132 11.36 3.37 -8.44
CA LYS A 132 10.68 2.51 -9.42
C LYS A 132 9.68 1.64 -8.69
N VAL A 133 8.43 1.63 -9.19
CA VAL A 133 7.33 0.84 -8.64
C VAL A 133 6.77 -0.05 -9.73
N THR A 134 6.75 -1.36 -9.48
CA THR A 134 6.21 -2.35 -10.42
C THR A 134 5.03 -3.07 -9.78
N ALA A 135 3.88 -3.08 -10.46
CA ALA A 135 2.70 -3.80 -10.01
C ALA A 135 2.77 -5.28 -10.41
N PHE A 136 2.36 -6.16 -9.51
CA PHE A 136 2.10 -7.57 -9.82
C PHE A 136 0.68 -7.93 -9.37
N PRO A 137 -0.04 -8.78 -10.11
CA PRO A 137 -1.43 -9.09 -9.80
C PRO A 137 -1.56 -9.96 -8.55
N THR A 138 -2.62 -9.70 -7.77
CA THR A 138 -3.12 -10.62 -6.75
C THR A 138 -4.51 -11.14 -7.16
N GLU A 139 -4.97 -12.19 -6.49
CA GLU A 139 -6.26 -12.82 -6.78
C GLU A 139 -7.30 -12.49 -5.68
N HIS A 140 -7.07 -11.40 -4.92
CA HIS A 140 -7.94 -10.98 -3.82
C HIS A 140 -9.40 -10.80 -4.24
N LEU A 141 -9.63 -10.11 -5.37
CA LEU A 141 -10.96 -9.82 -5.88
C LEU A 141 -11.48 -10.85 -6.89
N LYS A 142 -10.78 -11.99 -7.04
CA LYS A 142 -11.19 -13.04 -7.96
C LYS A 142 -12.45 -13.76 -7.46
N ARG A 143 -13.46 -13.76 -8.31
CA ARG A 143 -14.71 -14.50 -8.16
C ARG A 143 -14.83 -15.56 -9.25
N LYS A 144 -15.86 -16.42 -9.15
CA LYS A 144 -16.08 -17.50 -10.12
C LYS A 144 -16.14 -17.02 -11.57
N ASP A 145 -16.78 -15.88 -11.79
CA ASP A 145 -17.13 -15.39 -13.13
C ASP A 145 -16.48 -14.04 -13.48
N CYS A 146 -15.69 -13.44 -12.56
CA CYS A 146 -14.96 -12.19 -12.80
C CYS A 146 -13.69 -12.10 -11.97
N ARG A 147 -12.77 -11.27 -12.43
CA ARG A 147 -11.55 -10.89 -11.73
C ARG A 147 -11.44 -9.38 -11.79
N ASP A 148 -11.80 -8.73 -10.68
CA ASP A 148 -11.55 -7.30 -10.55
C ASP A 148 -10.07 -7.07 -10.23
N PRO A 149 -9.45 -5.98 -10.71
CA PRO A 149 -8.02 -5.75 -10.54
C PRO A 149 -7.62 -5.56 -9.08
N ALA A 150 -6.61 -6.32 -8.64
CA ALA A 150 -5.93 -6.14 -7.36
C ALA A 150 -4.43 -6.42 -7.55
N TYR A 151 -3.58 -5.64 -6.89
CA TYR A 151 -2.14 -5.67 -7.09
C TYR A 151 -1.38 -5.65 -5.76
N GLY A 152 -0.20 -6.27 -5.77
CA GLY A 152 0.90 -5.94 -4.88
C GLY A 152 1.94 -5.10 -5.62
N TYR A 153 2.93 -4.58 -4.92
CA TYR A 153 3.93 -3.69 -5.48
C TYR A 153 5.35 -4.09 -5.09
N ILE A 154 6.25 -4.01 -6.08
CA ILE A 154 7.69 -4.03 -5.87
C ILE A 154 8.16 -2.58 -5.93
N VAL A 155 8.86 -2.13 -4.91
CA VAL A 155 9.38 -0.77 -4.79
C VAL A 155 10.89 -0.82 -4.72
N GLU A 156 11.56 -0.12 -5.64
CA GLU A 156 13.00 -0.04 -5.74
C GLU A 156 13.47 1.42 -5.66
N ALA A 157 14.33 1.72 -4.69
CA ALA A 157 14.98 3.03 -4.53
C ALA A 157 16.25 2.89 -3.68
N ASP A 158 17.24 3.75 -3.90
CA ASP A 158 18.51 3.79 -3.14
C ASP A 158 19.25 2.43 -3.12
N GLY A 159 19.12 1.62 -4.18
CA GLY A 159 19.68 0.28 -4.25
C GLY A 159 19.00 -0.76 -3.35
N LYS A 160 17.83 -0.43 -2.81
CA LYS A 160 17.01 -1.26 -1.95
C LYS A 160 15.72 -1.69 -2.63
N ARG A 161 15.20 -2.87 -2.23
CA ARG A 161 13.97 -3.44 -2.76
C ARG A 161 13.02 -3.83 -1.63
N ALA A 162 11.82 -3.23 -1.63
CA ALA A 162 10.72 -3.62 -0.76
C ALA A 162 9.56 -4.20 -1.57
N VAL A 163 8.93 -5.25 -1.06
CA VAL A 163 7.76 -5.87 -1.66
C VAL A 163 6.57 -5.70 -0.73
N PHE A 164 5.47 -5.17 -1.26
CA PHE A 164 4.19 -5.03 -0.58
C PHE A 164 3.22 -6.03 -1.20
N SER A 165 2.71 -6.97 -0.43
CA SER A 165 1.85 -8.05 -0.97
C SER A 165 0.56 -7.51 -1.59
N GLY A 166 0.04 -6.36 -1.13
CA GLY A 166 -1.36 -6.02 -1.28
C GLY A 166 -2.22 -7.08 -0.58
N ASP A 167 -3.52 -7.02 -0.78
CA ASP A 167 -4.41 -8.06 -0.30
C ASP A 167 -4.37 -9.27 -1.24
N MET A 168 -4.33 -10.46 -0.66
CA MET A 168 -4.26 -11.72 -1.38
C MET A 168 -5.56 -12.52 -1.26
N SER A 169 -5.68 -13.61 -1.98
CA SER A 169 -6.87 -14.44 -1.94
C SER A 169 -7.10 -15.08 -0.59
N VAL A 170 -8.36 -15.19 -0.18
CA VAL A 170 -8.75 -15.83 1.09
C VAL A 170 -8.18 -17.26 1.17
N GLY A 171 -7.44 -17.55 2.24
CA GLY A 171 -6.76 -18.82 2.45
C GLY A 171 -5.66 -19.12 1.43
N LEU A 172 -5.12 -18.10 0.75
CA LEU A 172 -4.14 -18.22 -0.36
C LEU A 172 -4.59 -19.23 -1.43
N LYS A 173 -5.89 -19.30 -1.67
CA LYS A 173 -6.56 -20.29 -2.53
C LYS A 173 -6.00 -20.34 -3.95
N TYR A 174 -5.50 -19.22 -4.45
CA TYR A 174 -4.99 -19.11 -5.82
C TYR A 174 -3.47 -19.04 -5.91
N ASN A 175 -2.74 -19.31 -4.80
CA ASN A 175 -1.28 -19.28 -4.73
C ASN A 175 -0.70 -17.93 -5.19
N ASP A 176 -1.35 -16.84 -4.81
CA ASP A 176 -1.01 -15.47 -5.20
C ASP A 176 -0.01 -14.79 -4.25
N PHE A 177 0.71 -15.57 -3.44
CA PHE A 177 1.85 -15.06 -2.67
C PHE A 177 2.92 -14.45 -3.60
N PRO A 178 3.55 -13.32 -3.24
CA PRO A 178 4.52 -12.62 -4.09
C PRO A 178 5.68 -13.52 -4.54
N LYS A 179 5.68 -13.95 -5.81
CA LYS A 179 6.71 -14.84 -6.36
C LYS A 179 8.11 -14.24 -6.27
N ILE A 180 8.22 -12.91 -6.45
CA ILE A 180 9.48 -12.20 -6.36
C ILE A 180 10.18 -12.45 -5.02
N ALA A 181 9.43 -12.51 -3.90
CA ALA A 181 10.00 -12.78 -2.58
C ALA A 181 10.46 -14.23 -2.40
N LEU A 182 10.12 -15.15 -3.33
CA LEU A 182 10.56 -16.55 -3.33
C LEU A 182 11.76 -16.77 -4.30
N GLU A 183 11.83 -15.94 -5.34
CA GLU A 183 12.75 -16.14 -6.46
C GLU A 183 13.99 -15.24 -6.35
N GLU A 184 13.84 -14.02 -5.82
CA GLU A 184 14.87 -13.00 -5.74
C GLU A 184 15.08 -12.49 -4.32
N ASP A 185 16.27 -11.95 -4.05
CA ASP A 185 16.57 -11.32 -2.77
C ASP A 185 15.81 -9.98 -2.66
N VAL A 186 15.10 -9.77 -1.54
CA VAL A 186 14.42 -8.53 -1.20
C VAL A 186 14.85 -8.04 0.19
N ASP A 187 14.99 -6.72 0.36
CA ASP A 187 15.40 -6.15 1.65
C ASP A 187 14.25 -6.19 2.67
N LEU A 188 13.00 -6.00 2.20
CA LEU A 188 11.82 -6.03 3.03
C LEU A 188 10.62 -6.66 2.31
N LEU A 189 9.97 -7.61 2.96
CA LEU A 189 8.63 -8.07 2.59
C LEU A 189 7.61 -7.52 3.60
N VAL A 190 6.66 -6.71 3.12
CA VAL A 190 5.48 -6.26 3.87
C VAL A 190 4.31 -7.13 3.41
N CYS A 191 3.80 -7.96 4.29
CA CYS A 191 2.81 -8.97 3.97
C CYS A 191 1.54 -8.78 4.79
N GLU A 192 0.39 -8.79 4.14
CA GLU A 192 -0.90 -8.83 4.82
C GLU A 192 -1.11 -10.12 5.61
N ILE A 193 -2.02 -10.10 6.59
CA ILE A 193 -2.46 -11.30 7.33
C ILE A 193 -3.93 -11.17 7.78
N ALA A 194 -4.77 -10.56 6.94
CA ALA A 194 -6.20 -10.46 7.20
C ALA A 194 -7.00 -11.61 6.57
N HIS A 195 -6.55 -12.12 5.41
CA HIS A 195 -7.34 -13.02 4.58
C HIS A 195 -6.98 -14.51 4.73
N PHE A 196 -5.94 -14.84 5.48
CA PHE A 196 -5.47 -16.21 5.68
C PHE A 196 -4.81 -16.36 7.05
N LYS A 197 -4.44 -17.58 7.41
CA LYS A 197 -3.80 -17.90 8.68
C LYS A 197 -2.30 -18.13 8.51
N ILE A 198 -1.56 -18.08 9.61
CA ILE A 198 -0.13 -18.45 9.65
C ILE A 198 0.09 -19.81 9.00
N ALA A 199 -0.81 -20.78 9.23
CA ALA A 199 -0.68 -22.13 8.66
C ALA A 199 -0.73 -22.12 7.11
N ASP A 200 -1.50 -21.22 6.51
CA ASP A 200 -1.62 -21.13 5.05
C ASP A 200 -0.37 -20.52 4.42
N ILE A 201 0.27 -19.55 5.09
CA ILE A 201 1.44 -18.83 4.58
C ILE A 201 2.78 -19.49 4.95
N ALA A 202 2.84 -20.29 6.01
CA ALA A 202 4.09 -20.89 6.50
C ALA A 202 4.94 -21.60 5.42
N PRO A 203 4.36 -22.38 4.48
CA PRO A 203 5.14 -23.01 3.41
C PRO A 203 5.85 -22.03 2.46
N TYR A 204 5.34 -20.80 2.34
CA TYR A 204 5.96 -19.73 1.55
C TYR A 204 7.06 -19.05 2.37
N LEU A 205 6.80 -18.77 3.66
CA LEU A 205 7.77 -18.13 4.54
C LEU A 205 9.08 -18.95 4.67
N GLU A 206 8.98 -20.28 4.67
CA GLU A 206 10.16 -21.17 4.67
C GLU A 206 11.07 -21.00 3.45
N LYS A 207 10.54 -20.44 2.35
CA LYS A 207 11.24 -20.29 1.06
C LYS A 207 11.57 -18.84 0.73
N CYS A 208 11.08 -17.89 1.51
CA CYS A 208 11.30 -16.47 1.25
C CYS A 208 12.79 -16.11 1.28
N LYS A 209 13.18 -15.29 0.31
CA LYS A 209 14.51 -14.69 0.18
C LYS A 209 14.47 -13.23 0.62
N THR A 210 13.92 -12.96 1.80
CA THR A 210 13.83 -11.62 2.36
C THR A 210 14.84 -11.41 3.48
N GLN A 211 15.33 -10.18 3.63
CA GLN A 211 16.16 -9.82 4.78
C GLN A 211 15.32 -9.53 6.02
N LYS A 212 14.05 -9.14 5.85
CA LYS A 212 13.08 -8.88 6.92
C LYS A 212 11.65 -9.05 6.43
N LEU A 213 10.79 -9.62 7.27
CA LEU A 213 9.34 -9.67 7.06
C LEU A 213 8.63 -8.79 8.09
N LEU A 214 7.71 -7.95 7.65
CA LEU A 214 6.74 -7.26 8.50
C LEU A 214 5.33 -7.65 8.08
N PHE A 215 4.55 -8.16 9.03
CA PHE A 215 3.12 -8.29 8.81
C PHE A 215 2.43 -6.94 8.94
N ASN A 216 1.56 -6.65 8.00
CA ASN A 216 0.71 -5.47 7.94
C ASN A 216 -0.74 -5.91 7.68
N HIS A 217 -1.70 -5.00 7.70
CA HIS A 217 -3.10 -5.31 7.41
C HIS A 217 -3.59 -6.48 8.26
N VAL A 218 -3.29 -6.41 9.58
CA VAL A 218 -3.56 -7.50 10.53
C VAL A 218 -5.04 -7.54 10.88
N GLY A 219 -5.71 -8.61 10.47
CA GLY A 219 -7.13 -8.85 10.73
C GLY A 219 -7.41 -9.70 11.97
N TYR A 220 -8.56 -10.37 11.96
CA TYR A 220 -9.00 -11.22 13.07
C TYR A 220 -8.56 -12.69 12.94
N THR A 221 -7.85 -13.04 11.87
CA THR A 221 -7.44 -14.42 11.60
C THR A 221 -6.34 -14.89 12.53
N GLU A 222 -5.49 -13.95 12.99
CA GLU A 222 -4.36 -14.22 13.87
C GLU A 222 -4.24 -13.15 14.96
N SER A 223 -3.73 -13.52 16.12
CA SER A 223 -3.41 -12.57 17.18
C SER A 223 -2.03 -11.93 16.98
N PHE A 224 -1.83 -10.76 17.56
CA PHE A 224 -0.51 -10.12 17.56
C PHE A 224 0.54 -10.97 18.27
N GLU A 225 0.15 -11.70 19.32
CA GLU A 225 1.03 -12.60 20.07
C GLU A 225 1.47 -13.78 19.18
N SER A 226 0.53 -14.39 18.40
CA SER A 226 0.86 -15.49 17.50
C SER A 226 1.81 -15.06 16.39
N LEU A 227 1.62 -13.84 15.84
CA LEU A 227 2.50 -13.28 14.81
C LEU A 227 3.89 -12.93 15.37
N LYS A 228 3.98 -12.30 16.55
CA LYS A 228 5.25 -12.02 17.23
C LYS A 228 6.03 -13.28 17.57
N ALA A 229 5.34 -14.37 17.88
CA ALA A 229 5.96 -15.65 18.18
C ALA A 229 6.61 -16.34 16.95
N LEU A 230 6.47 -15.75 15.76
CA LEU A 230 7.18 -16.20 14.54
C LEU A 230 8.61 -15.67 14.45
N ASP A 231 8.96 -14.63 15.20
CA ASP A 231 10.34 -14.13 15.22
C ASP A 231 11.30 -15.19 15.73
N GLY A 232 12.41 -15.35 15.04
CA GLY A 232 13.38 -16.41 15.30
C GLY A 232 13.02 -17.80 14.75
N LYS A 233 11.84 -17.99 14.13
CA LYS A 233 11.47 -19.27 13.48
C LYS A 233 11.98 -19.39 12.04
N TYR A 234 12.31 -18.28 11.42
CA TYR A 234 12.80 -18.21 10.04
C TYR A 234 14.21 -17.64 10.00
N PRO A 235 14.97 -17.79 8.89
CA PRO A 235 16.34 -17.28 8.78
C PRO A 235 16.44 -15.75 8.70
N TYR A 236 15.34 -15.04 8.82
CA TYR A 236 15.22 -13.59 8.80
C TYR A 236 14.29 -13.11 9.93
N PRO A 237 14.44 -11.87 10.43
CA PRO A 237 13.56 -11.28 11.44
C PRO A 237 12.11 -11.20 10.94
N VAL A 238 11.17 -11.52 11.81
CA VAL A 238 9.72 -11.39 11.56
C VAL A 238 9.13 -10.44 12.60
N GLY A 239 8.39 -9.45 12.14
CA GLY A 239 7.76 -8.47 13.00
C GLY A 239 6.37 -8.05 12.54
N LEU A 240 5.80 -7.10 13.28
CA LEU A 240 4.55 -6.43 12.96
C LEU A 240 4.83 -4.98 12.60
N ALA A 241 4.11 -4.46 11.63
CA ALA A 241 4.01 -3.03 11.39
C ALA A 241 2.82 -2.48 12.19
N LEU A 242 3.04 -1.42 12.95
CA LEU A 242 2.02 -0.68 13.68
C LEU A 242 1.98 0.76 13.19
N ASP A 243 0.85 1.44 13.42
CA ASP A 243 0.71 2.85 13.06
C ASP A 243 1.79 3.71 13.72
N GLY A 244 2.50 4.48 12.92
CA GLY A 244 3.63 5.30 13.35
C GLY A 244 5.00 4.62 13.28
N ASP A 245 5.06 3.31 13.08
CA ASP A 245 6.34 2.61 12.89
C ASP A 245 7.04 3.08 11.63
N THR A 246 8.36 3.10 11.70
CA THR A 246 9.23 3.48 10.60
C THR A 246 10.40 2.52 10.48
N ILE A 247 10.74 2.15 9.25
CA ILE A 247 11.92 1.36 8.92
C ILE A 247 12.77 2.10 7.88
N GLU A 248 14.06 2.08 8.05
CA GLU A 248 15.04 2.57 7.07
C GLU A 248 15.76 1.37 6.45
N LEU A 249 15.83 1.34 5.09
CA LEU A 249 16.45 0.28 4.30
C LEU A 249 17.77 0.77 3.69
#